data_35c58b91ee1ec3c5d9d7d45c53bfe703
#
_entry.id   35c58b91ee1ec3c5d9d7d45c53bfe703
#
_cell.length_a   1.000
_cell.length_b   1.000
_cell.length_c   1.000
_cell.angle_alpha   90.00
_cell.angle_beta   90.00
_cell.angle_gamma   90.00
#
_symmetry.space_group_name_H-M   'P 1'
#
loop_
_entity.id
_entity.type
_entity.pdbx_description
1 polymer ?
#
loop_
_entity_poly.entity_id
_entity_poly.type
_entity_poly.pdbx_seq_one_letter_code
_entity_poly.pdbx_strand_id
1 'polypeptide(L)'
;VIKDKNDREVIELPVKFTIDDWPQYVHSVDLDYMMPIKAPDEAKKVYMSEFEAAWKYKTFWQVVWHPFVSGHVARIDSIVSMVEEMQDKGGVWFATLEEIAMHVRELIDNGEYAPRIQTMPIKDGRISDIPDPAASG
;
A
#
# COMPACT_ATOMS: atom_id res chain seq x y z
N VAL A 1 9.38 1.56 -10.88
CA VAL A 1 9.06 0.85 -12.12
C VAL A 1 9.68 -0.53 -12.08
N ILE A 2 8.91 -1.53 -12.41
CA ILE A 2 9.38 -2.90 -12.56
C ILE A 2 9.50 -3.22 -14.06
N LYS A 3 10.63 -3.78 -14.48
CA LYS A 3 10.84 -4.30 -15.84
C LYS A 3 10.87 -5.82 -15.85
N ASP A 4 10.30 -6.41 -16.87
CA ASP A 4 10.43 -7.84 -17.17
C ASP A 4 11.55 -8.11 -18.20
N LYS A 5 11.73 -9.39 -18.55
CA LYS A 5 12.74 -9.82 -19.54
C LYS A 5 12.54 -9.30 -20.97
N ASN A 6 11.36 -8.79 -21.29
CA ASN A 6 11.03 -8.25 -22.59
C ASN A 6 10.98 -6.71 -22.55
N ASP A 7 11.60 -6.09 -21.54
CA ASP A 7 11.60 -4.65 -21.28
C ASP A 7 10.19 -4.04 -21.10
N ARG A 8 9.17 -4.88 -20.81
CA ARG A 8 7.85 -4.37 -20.48
C ARG A 8 7.89 -3.77 -19.07
N GLU A 9 7.30 -2.62 -18.93
CA GLU A 9 7.32 -1.84 -17.69
C GLU A 9 5.97 -1.85 -16.99
N VAL A 10 6.01 -1.97 -15.67
CA VAL A 10 4.85 -1.82 -14.79
C VAL A 10 5.18 -0.74 -13.76
N ILE A 11 4.26 0.19 -13.55
CA ILE A 11 4.32 1.13 -12.44
C ILE A 11 3.88 0.39 -11.18
N GLU A 12 4.79 0.23 -10.25
CA GLU A 12 4.48 -0.29 -8.91
C GLU A 12 4.16 0.88 -7.98
N LEU A 13 2.98 0.85 -7.39
CA LEU A 13 2.57 1.77 -6.34
C LEU A 13 2.75 1.07 -4.99
N PRO A 14 3.74 1.49 -4.18
CA PRO A 14 4.13 0.74 -2.99
C PRO A 14 3.07 0.79 -1.89
N VAL A 15 2.74 -0.37 -1.36
CA VAL A 15 1.91 -0.51 -0.16
C VAL A 15 2.80 -0.55 1.08
N LYS A 16 2.44 0.21 2.10
CA LYS A 16 3.10 0.16 3.40
C LYS A 16 2.28 -0.70 4.35
N PHE A 17 2.93 -1.59 5.07
CA PHE A 17 2.28 -2.45 6.05
C PHE A 17 1.60 -1.66 7.18
N THR A 18 2.14 -0.49 7.55
CA THR A 18 1.58 0.38 8.59
C THR A 18 0.19 0.94 8.25
N ILE A 19 -0.13 1.08 6.97
CA ILE A 19 -1.40 1.62 6.47
C ILE A 19 -2.30 0.55 5.86
N ASP A 20 -2.09 -0.70 6.23
CA ASP A 20 -2.97 -1.83 5.99
C ASP A 20 -3.81 -2.08 7.26
N ASP A 21 -5.08 -2.45 7.10
CA ASP A 21 -5.97 -2.69 8.24
C ASP A 21 -5.71 -4.04 8.92
N TRP A 22 -5.00 -4.95 8.26
CA TRP A 22 -4.65 -6.24 8.82
C TRP A 22 -3.85 -6.11 10.12
N PRO A 23 -2.71 -5.40 10.19
CA PRO A 23 -1.94 -5.24 11.42
C PRO A 23 -2.64 -4.39 12.49
N GLN A 24 -3.72 -3.70 12.14
CA GLN A 24 -4.48 -2.88 13.08
C GLN A 24 -5.58 -3.67 13.78
N TYR A 25 -6.21 -4.62 13.08
CA TYR A 25 -7.48 -5.20 13.50
C TYR A 25 -7.53 -6.73 13.48
N VAL A 26 -6.55 -7.42 12.93
CA VAL A 26 -6.58 -8.87 12.82
C VAL A 26 -5.80 -9.52 13.96
N HIS A 27 -6.43 -10.52 14.57
CA HIS A 27 -5.85 -11.43 15.52
C HIS A 27 -6.32 -12.83 15.13
N SER A 28 -5.41 -13.74 14.84
CA SER A 28 -5.74 -15.09 14.39
C SER A 28 -4.75 -16.11 14.92
N VAL A 29 -5.23 -17.00 15.77
CA VAL A 29 -4.45 -18.12 16.30
C VAL A 29 -4.06 -19.08 15.19
N ASP A 30 -4.99 -19.33 14.26
CA ASP A 30 -4.79 -20.29 13.16
C ASP A 30 -3.70 -19.84 12.18
N LEU A 31 -3.45 -18.52 12.10
CA LEU A 31 -2.43 -17.93 11.25
C LEU A 31 -1.16 -17.53 12.04
N ASP A 32 -1.10 -17.90 13.32
CA ASP A 32 -0.03 -17.45 14.25
C ASP A 32 0.17 -15.92 14.24
N TYR A 33 -0.93 -15.18 14.06
CA TYR A 33 -0.94 -13.73 14.02
C TYR A 33 -1.61 -13.15 15.26
N MET A 34 -0.80 -12.88 16.28
CA MET A 34 -1.23 -12.57 17.65
C MET A 34 -1.17 -11.07 17.99
N MET A 35 -1.30 -10.20 17.00
CA MET A 35 -1.31 -8.76 17.25
C MET A 35 -2.57 -8.34 18.02
N PRO A 36 -2.46 -7.39 18.97
CA PRO A 36 -3.63 -6.85 19.66
C PRO A 36 -4.55 -6.12 18.69
N ILE A 37 -5.86 -6.36 18.81
CA ILE A 37 -6.85 -5.60 18.05
C ILE A 37 -6.91 -4.18 18.61
N LYS A 38 -6.69 -3.18 17.77
CA LYS A 38 -6.76 -1.76 18.14
C LYS A 38 -8.18 -1.24 18.14
N ALA A 39 -8.41 -0.21 18.95
CA ALA A 39 -9.62 0.61 18.81
C ALA A 39 -9.56 1.41 17.48
N PRO A 40 -10.71 1.73 16.85
CA PRO A 40 -10.72 2.46 15.58
C PRO A 40 -9.99 3.81 15.60
N ASP A 41 -10.05 4.54 16.71
CA ASP A 41 -9.33 5.80 16.89
C ASP A 41 -7.81 5.63 16.99
N GLU A 42 -7.32 4.52 17.53
CA GLU A 42 -5.90 4.20 17.58
C GLU A 42 -5.37 3.87 16.16
N ALA A 43 -6.12 3.09 15.39
CA ALA A 43 -5.79 2.80 14.00
C ALA A 43 -5.85 4.08 13.14
N LYS A 44 -6.87 4.92 13.34
CA LYS A 44 -6.98 6.23 12.66
C LYS A 44 -5.74 7.10 12.93
N LYS A 45 -5.22 7.14 14.15
CA LYS A 45 -3.98 7.89 14.46
C LYS A 45 -2.79 7.40 13.64
N VAL A 46 -2.66 6.08 13.43
CA VAL A 46 -1.60 5.54 12.59
C VAL A 46 -1.77 6.00 11.15
N TYR A 47 -2.96 5.83 10.57
CA TYR A 47 -3.24 6.23 9.18
C TYR A 47 -3.04 7.73 8.95
N MET A 48 -3.57 8.57 9.85
CA MET A 48 -3.45 10.02 9.74
C MET A 48 -2.02 10.52 9.93
N SER A 49 -1.20 9.87 10.77
CA SER A 49 0.21 10.21 10.91
C SER A 49 0.99 10.01 9.61
N GLU A 50 0.73 8.91 8.91
CA GLU A 50 1.32 8.63 7.61
C GLU A 50 0.78 9.57 6.52
N PHE A 51 -0.52 9.88 6.55
CA PHE A 51 -1.14 10.85 5.64
C PHE A 51 -0.56 12.25 5.83
N GLU A 52 -0.44 12.73 7.05
CA GLU A 52 0.12 14.06 7.37
C GLU A 52 1.55 14.21 6.84
N ALA A 53 2.36 13.17 6.99
CA ALA A 53 3.71 13.15 6.43
C ALA A 53 3.66 13.21 4.89
N ALA A 54 2.81 12.39 4.28
CA ALA A 54 2.66 12.37 2.83
C ALA A 54 2.16 13.74 2.29
N TRP A 55 1.18 14.33 2.95
CA TRP A 55 0.65 15.66 2.61
C TRP A 55 1.72 16.75 2.70
N LYS A 56 2.50 16.75 3.78
CA LYS A 56 3.60 17.71 4.02
C LYS A 56 4.68 17.63 2.95
N TYR A 57 5.06 16.41 2.56
CA TYR A 57 6.15 16.17 1.62
C TYR A 57 5.67 15.97 0.18
N LYS A 58 4.36 16.14 -0.09
CA LYS A 58 3.76 16.00 -1.41
C LYS A 58 4.06 14.63 -2.05
N THR A 59 3.90 13.58 -1.26
CA THR A 59 4.16 12.22 -1.70
C THR A 59 2.88 11.41 -1.87
N PHE A 60 3.01 10.25 -2.49
CA PHE A 60 1.93 9.30 -2.63
C PHE A 60 1.57 8.65 -1.29
N TRP A 61 0.27 8.55 -1.02
CA TRP A 61 -0.30 7.83 0.10
C TRP A 61 -1.44 6.95 -0.39
N GLN A 62 -1.48 5.70 0.06
CA GLN A 62 -2.61 4.81 -0.14
C GLN A 62 -2.80 3.98 1.12
N VAL A 63 -4.02 3.52 1.34
CA VAL A 63 -4.39 2.65 2.45
C VAL A 63 -5.01 1.37 1.90
N VAL A 64 -4.83 0.27 2.60
CA VAL A 64 -5.47 -1.01 2.28
C VAL A 64 -6.55 -1.29 3.32
N TRP A 65 -7.78 -1.46 2.86
CA TRP A 65 -8.91 -1.86 3.69
C TRP A 65 -9.53 -3.13 3.11
N HIS A 66 -9.60 -4.15 3.94
CA HIS A 66 -10.30 -5.38 3.60
C HIS A 66 -11.76 -5.28 4.05
N PRO A 67 -12.75 -5.47 3.19
CA PRO A 67 -14.17 -5.30 3.54
C PRO A 67 -14.61 -6.12 4.77
N PHE A 68 -14.09 -7.34 4.92
CA PHE A 68 -14.38 -8.20 6.06
C PHE A 68 -13.63 -7.79 7.35
N VAL A 69 -12.58 -6.98 7.25
CA VAL A 69 -11.84 -6.43 8.40
C VAL A 69 -12.39 -5.06 8.78
N SER A 70 -12.40 -4.13 7.85
CA SER A 70 -12.78 -2.73 8.09
C SER A 70 -14.28 -2.45 7.94
N GLY A 71 -15.07 -3.39 7.38
CA GLY A 71 -16.49 -3.20 7.11
C GLY A 71 -17.42 -3.24 8.35
N HIS A 72 -16.89 -3.08 9.56
CA HIS A 72 -17.66 -3.00 10.80
C HIS A 72 -18.03 -1.55 11.12
N VAL A 73 -19.23 -1.32 11.70
CA VAL A 73 -19.81 0.01 11.90
C VAL A 73 -18.83 1.01 12.52
N ALA A 74 -18.20 0.69 13.64
CA ALA A 74 -17.29 1.61 14.32
C ALA A 74 -16.00 1.90 13.50
N ARG A 75 -15.54 0.94 12.70
CA ARG A 75 -14.37 1.13 11.83
C ARG A 75 -14.74 1.98 10.62
N ILE A 76 -15.92 1.74 10.01
CA ILE A 76 -16.42 2.56 8.90
C ILE A 76 -16.63 4.01 9.34
N ASP A 77 -17.21 4.24 10.50
CA ASP A 77 -17.40 5.58 11.07
C ASP A 77 -16.05 6.32 11.21
N SER A 78 -15.05 5.64 11.72
CA SER A 78 -13.67 6.16 11.82
C SER A 78 -13.05 6.45 10.44
N ILE A 79 -13.30 5.59 9.43
CA ILE A 79 -12.82 5.79 8.05
C ILE A 79 -13.50 7.02 7.43
N VAL A 80 -14.81 7.16 7.57
CA VAL A 80 -15.54 8.32 7.06
C VAL A 80 -14.99 9.61 7.67
N SER A 81 -14.87 9.65 8.99
CA SER A 81 -14.28 10.81 9.69
C SER A 81 -12.86 11.14 9.22
N MET A 82 -12.04 10.13 8.94
CA MET A 82 -10.69 10.33 8.40
C MET A 82 -10.71 10.94 6.99
N VAL A 83 -11.59 10.45 6.12
CA VAL A 83 -11.71 10.98 4.75
C VAL A 83 -12.21 12.42 4.77
N GLU A 84 -13.17 12.75 5.63
CA GLU A 84 -13.66 14.11 5.83
C GLU A 84 -12.52 15.04 6.28
N GLU A 85 -11.72 14.64 7.26
CA GLU A 85 -10.53 15.43 7.69
C GLU A 85 -9.53 15.67 6.58
N MET A 86 -9.31 14.68 5.69
CA MET A 86 -8.45 14.83 4.53
C MET A 86 -9.03 15.80 3.50
N GLN A 87 -10.35 15.76 3.27
CA GLN A 87 -11.04 16.68 2.38
C GLN A 87 -10.99 18.12 2.90
N ASP A 88 -11.28 18.31 4.19
CA ASP A 88 -11.26 19.62 4.85
C ASP A 88 -9.85 20.26 4.84
N LYS A 89 -8.82 19.42 4.94
CA LYS A 89 -7.43 19.90 4.86
C LYS A 89 -7.09 20.53 3.50
N GLY A 90 -7.72 20.04 2.45
CA GLY A 90 -7.48 20.50 1.08
C GLY A 90 -6.12 20.12 0.51
N GLY A 91 -5.93 20.37 -0.77
CA GLY A 91 -4.68 20.05 -1.47
C GLY A 91 -4.40 18.56 -1.58
N VAL A 92 -5.45 17.72 -1.50
CA VAL A 92 -5.40 16.28 -1.67
C VAL A 92 -6.06 15.91 -3.00
N TRP A 93 -5.35 15.14 -3.79
CA TRP A 93 -5.91 14.55 -4.99
C TRP A 93 -6.36 13.12 -4.67
N PHE A 94 -7.67 12.92 -4.58
CA PHE A 94 -8.28 11.61 -4.47
C PHE A 94 -8.39 11.00 -5.87
N ALA A 95 -7.71 9.92 -6.11
CA ALA A 95 -7.61 9.31 -7.42
C ALA A 95 -7.63 7.78 -7.33
N THR A 96 -8.01 7.15 -8.43
CA THR A 96 -7.82 5.70 -8.59
C THR A 96 -6.33 5.36 -8.77
N LEU A 97 -5.96 4.11 -8.50
CA LEU A 97 -4.58 3.66 -8.72
C LEU A 97 -4.18 3.75 -10.20
N GLU A 98 -5.13 3.59 -11.11
CA GLU A 98 -4.91 3.77 -12.55
C GLU A 98 -4.54 5.21 -12.89
N GLU A 99 -5.31 6.19 -12.40
CA GLU A 99 -5.02 7.61 -12.60
C GLU A 99 -3.66 8.00 -12.03
N ILE A 100 -3.30 7.49 -10.84
CA ILE A 100 -1.97 7.71 -10.25
C ILE A 100 -0.87 7.09 -11.14
N ALA A 101 -1.06 5.86 -11.60
CA ALA A 101 -0.08 5.20 -12.46
C ALA A 101 0.09 5.94 -13.80
N MET A 102 -0.98 6.43 -14.40
CA MET A 102 -0.95 7.24 -15.61
C MET A 102 -0.20 8.56 -15.38
N HIS A 103 -0.49 9.25 -14.29
CA HIS A 103 0.21 10.48 -13.93
C HIS A 103 1.72 10.25 -13.71
N VAL A 104 2.09 9.19 -13.01
CA VAL A 104 3.51 8.83 -12.82
C VAL A 104 4.18 8.52 -14.16
N ARG A 105 3.49 7.84 -15.09
CA ARG A 105 4.00 7.58 -16.43
C ARG A 105 4.26 8.89 -17.19
N GLU A 106 3.31 9.81 -17.16
CA GLU A 106 3.44 11.12 -17.79
C GLU A 106 4.65 11.90 -17.26
N LEU A 107 4.86 11.92 -15.94
CA LEU A 107 6.03 12.58 -15.33
C LEU A 107 7.35 11.95 -15.77
N ILE A 108 7.38 10.62 -15.95
CA ILE A 108 8.56 9.90 -16.43
C ILE A 108 8.83 10.28 -17.90
N ASP A 109 7.80 10.23 -18.74
CA ASP A 109 7.92 10.48 -20.18
C ASP A 109 8.34 11.93 -20.47
N ASN A 110 7.91 12.87 -19.64
CA ASN A 110 8.30 14.28 -19.69
C ASN A 110 9.68 14.57 -19.07
N GLY A 111 10.31 13.59 -18.43
CA GLY A 111 11.60 13.75 -17.76
C GLY A 111 11.54 14.51 -16.42
N GLU A 112 10.33 14.71 -15.88
CA GLU A 112 10.10 15.38 -14.61
C GLU A 112 10.32 14.48 -13.39
N TYR A 113 10.28 13.16 -13.60
CA TYR A 113 10.52 12.17 -12.57
C TYR A 113 11.40 11.01 -13.07
N ALA A 114 12.45 10.71 -12.32
CA ALA A 114 13.32 9.57 -12.55
C ALA A 114 13.03 8.46 -11.52
N PRO A 115 12.27 7.41 -11.90
CA PRO A 115 11.89 6.36 -10.97
C PRO A 115 13.07 5.42 -10.68
N ARG A 116 13.03 4.78 -9.52
CA ARG A 116 13.84 3.58 -9.31
C ARG A 116 13.34 2.48 -10.26
N ILE A 117 14.24 1.93 -11.05
CA ILE A 117 13.95 0.79 -11.91
C ILE A 117 14.45 -0.47 -11.22
N GLN A 118 13.60 -1.47 -11.14
CA GLN A 118 13.94 -2.79 -10.64
C GLN A 118 13.64 -3.81 -11.75
N THR A 119 14.65 -4.54 -12.16
CA THR A 119 14.46 -5.67 -13.07
C THR A 119 14.10 -6.90 -12.25
N MET A 120 12.99 -7.53 -12.58
CA MET A 120 12.57 -8.75 -11.90
C MET A 120 13.58 -9.88 -12.17
N PRO A 121 13.97 -10.62 -11.13
CA PRO A 121 14.71 -11.85 -11.32
C PRO A 121 13.81 -12.80 -12.11
N ILE A 122 14.27 -13.19 -13.30
CA ILE A 122 13.54 -14.13 -14.14
C ILE A 122 14.07 -15.50 -13.84
N LYS A 123 13.20 -16.34 -13.36
CA LYS A 123 13.45 -17.76 -13.35
C LYS A 123 12.72 -18.38 -14.54
N ASP A 124 13.52 -18.89 -15.50
CA ASP A 124 12.99 -19.76 -16.54
C ASP A 124 12.80 -21.15 -15.93
N GLY A 125 11.58 -21.44 -15.47
CA GLY A 125 11.24 -22.71 -14.83
C GLY A 125 9.98 -22.60 -13.99
N ARG A 126 9.54 -23.71 -13.45
CA ARG A 126 8.39 -23.77 -12.54
C ARG A 126 8.80 -23.28 -11.15
N ILE A 127 7.85 -22.76 -10.37
CA ILE A 127 8.08 -22.36 -8.98
C ILE A 127 8.61 -23.54 -8.15
N SER A 128 8.14 -24.78 -8.46
CA SER A 128 8.63 -26.02 -7.86
C SER A 128 10.13 -26.31 -8.07
N ASP A 129 10.75 -25.66 -9.06
CA ASP A 129 12.18 -25.83 -9.35
C ASP A 129 13.06 -24.87 -8.52
N ILE A 130 12.46 -24.04 -7.66
CA ILE A 130 13.20 -23.21 -6.70
C ILE A 130 13.65 -24.13 -5.57
N PRO A 131 14.97 -24.27 -5.32
CA PRO A 131 15.45 -25.04 -4.21
C PRO A 131 14.82 -24.55 -2.89
N ASP A 132 14.33 -25.47 -2.09
CA ASP A 132 13.86 -25.15 -0.75
C ASP A 132 15.07 -24.64 0.08
N PRO A 133 15.06 -23.40 0.58
CA PRO A 133 16.15 -22.87 1.39
C PRO A 133 16.36 -23.67 2.68
N ALA A 134 15.36 -24.40 3.15
CA ALA A 134 15.47 -25.29 4.31
C ALA A 134 16.13 -26.63 3.98
N ALA A 135 16.24 -27.03 2.70
CA ALA A 135 16.85 -28.27 2.29
C ALA A 135 18.38 -28.20 2.18
N SER A 136 18.98 -27.04 2.41
CA SER A 136 20.44 -26.78 2.31
C SER A 136 21.14 -26.67 3.68
N GLY A 137 20.50 -27.15 4.75
CA GLY A 137 21.08 -27.22 6.10
C GLY A 137 21.66 -28.58 6.45
#